data_db6c8e0e08cca49e0eca283656423b62
#
_entry.id   db6c8e0e08cca49e0eca283656423b62
#
_cell.length_a   1.000
_cell.length_b   1.000
_cell.length_c   1.000
_cell.angle_alpha   90.00
_cell.angle_beta   90.00
_cell.angle_gamma   90.00
#
_symmetry.space_group_name_H-M   'P 1'
#
loop_
_entity.id
_entity.type
_entity.pdbx_description
1 polymer ?
#
loop_
_entity_poly.entity_id
_entity_poly.type
_entity_poly.pdbx_seq_one_letter_code
_entity_poly.pdbx_strand_id
1 'polypeptide(L)'
;MKTFVIYVKGHKKSEQYMNKCIESCSNSNFDAEPFEGVTPATLNEYTQYPEIKNGRAECFKSENKKIYETKKSCFTNHVRIWKKCIELNQPVAFVEQDSSCIRQWNNQIFNEVLILNISSAFKQPVFDHVMNKPNLDLGVHNYNYSPLFYRFNNIFQNSLLIPGTGAYAITPLGAKKLLNILEKHGWDQSDFFINTKNVNLQYVTPEYFTFKLKNLNMSYGF
;
A
#
# COMPACT_ATOMS: atom_id res chain seq x y z
N MET A 1 -5.52 1.20 16.71
CA MET A 1 -4.29 1.46 15.93
C MET A 1 -4.48 2.75 15.14
N LYS A 2 -3.51 3.67 15.17
CA LYS A 2 -3.56 4.90 14.40
C LYS A 2 -3.62 4.58 12.92
N THR A 3 -4.59 5.17 12.20
CA THR A 3 -4.92 4.79 10.82
C THR A 3 -5.09 6.02 9.96
N PHE A 4 -4.38 6.08 8.84
CA PHE A 4 -4.42 7.19 7.90
C PHE A 4 -5.17 6.78 6.65
N VAL A 5 -6.30 7.43 6.38
CA VAL A 5 -7.13 7.21 5.19
C VAL A 5 -6.75 8.23 4.14
N ILE A 6 -6.07 7.76 3.08
CA ILE A 6 -5.60 8.64 1.99
C ILE A 6 -6.77 9.07 1.13
N TYR A 7 -6.86 10.37 0.85
CA TYR A 7 -7.88 10.94 -0.02
C TYR A 7 -7.35 12.11 -0.85
N VAL A 8 -8.05 12.46 -1.92
CA VAL A 8 -7.74 13.61 -2.78
C VAL A 8 -8.63 14.77 -2.39
N LYS A 9 -8.02 15.81 -1.82
CA LYS A 9 -8.70 17.04 -1.42
C LYS A 9 -9.28 17.78 -2.62
N GLY A 10 -10.50 18.28 -2.47
CA GLY A 10 -11.25 18.96 -3.54
C GLY A 10 -11.89 18.00 -4.56
N HIS A 11 -11.63 16.70 -4.46
CA HIS A 11 -12.29 15.70 -5.30
C HIS A 11 -13.49 15.10 -4.55
N LYS A 12 -14.70 15.60 -4.81
CA LYS A 12 -15.93 15.27 -4.07
C LYS A 12 -16.14 13.77 -3.82
N LYS A 13 -15.87 12.93 -4.82
CA LYS A 13 -16.06 11.49 -4.72
C LYS A 13 -15.02 10.85 -3.78
N SER A 14 -13.77 11.30 -3.85
CA SER A 14 -12.70 10.86 -2.96
C SER A 14 -13.01 11.20 -1.50
N GLU A 15 -13.47 12.41 -1.24
CA GLU A 15 -13.86 12.87 0.10
C GLU A 15 -15.07 12.08 0.65
N GLN A 16 -16.05 11.77 -0.19
CA GLN A 16 -17.19 10.94 0.19
C GLN A 16 -16.77 9.51 0.59
N TYR A 17 -15.84 8.91 -0.16
CA TYR A 17 -15.34 7.58 0.16
C TYR A 17 -14.48 7.58 1.41
N MET A 18 -13.59 8.54 1.55
CA MET A 18 -12.80 8.72 2.76
C MET A 18 -13.68 8.80 4.00
N ASN A 19 -14.76 9.61 3.97
CA ASN A 19 -15.70 9.69 5.09
C ASN A 19 -16.36 8.35 5.40
N LYS A 20 -16.79 7.59 4.37
CA LYS A 20 -17.35 6.23 4.55
C LYS A 20 -16.34 5.24 5.10
N CYS A 21 -15.09 5.33 4.66
CA CYS A 21 -14.01 4.50 5.19
C CYS A 21 -13.78 4.79 6.69
N ILE A 22 -13.67 6.06 7.07
CA ILE A 22 -13.52 6.49 8.47
C ILE A 22 -14.72 6.05 9.30
N GLU A 23 -15.95 6.26 8.81
CA GLU A 23 -17.18 5.82 9.48
C GLU A 23 -17.16 4.30 9.71
N SER A 24 -16.70 3.51 8.75
CA SER A 24 -16.58 2.05 8.91
C SER A 24 -15.58 1.64 10.00
N CYS A 25 -14.65 2.52 10.36
CA CYS A 25 -13.67 2.30 11.42
C CYS A 25 -14.18 2.66 12.83
N SER A 26 -15.31 3.36 12.96
CA SER A 26 -15.76 3.96 14.22
C SER A 26 -15.87 3.00 15.41
N ASN A 27 -16.19 1.71 15.16
CA ASN A 27 -16.33 0.68 16.19
C ASN A 27 -15.27 -0.43 16.07
N SER A 28 -14.15 -0.16 15.44
CA SER A 28 -13.21 -1.20 15.02
C SER A 28 -11.86 -1.15 15.75
N ASN A 29 -11.65 -0.23 16.70
CA ASN A 29 -10.35 0.06 17.33
C ASN A 29 -9.26 0.54 16.34
N PHE A 30 -9.63 0.91 15.11
CA PHE A 30 -8.80 1.70 14.22
C PHE A 30 -9.12 3.19 14.46
N ASP A 31 -8.14 3.92 14.98
CA ASP A 31 -8.20 5.39 15.15
C ASP A 31 -7.95 6.05 13.79
N ALA A 32 -9.00 6.08 12.96
CA ALA A 32 -8.93 6.51 11.58
C ALA A 32 -9.10 8.03 11.43
N GLU A 33 -8.18 8.65 10.71
CA GLU A 33 -8.23 10.07 10.36
C GLU A 33 -7.96 10.30 8.86
N PRO A 34 -8.46 11.40 8.29
CA PRO A 34 -8.17 11.75 6.91
C PRO A 34 -6.70 12.15 6.75
N PHE A 35 -6.09 11.73 5.65
CA PHE A 35 -4.74 12.11 5.28
C PHE A 35 -4.73 12.60 3.83
N GLU A 36 -4.51 13.89 3.64
CA GLU A 36 -4.51 14.50 2.31
C GLU A 36 -3.41 13.90 1.44
N GLY A 37 -3.82 13.32 0.33
CA GLY A 37 -2.94 12.64 -0.62
C GLY A 37 -2.23 13.62 -1.56
N VAL A 38 -1.00 13.27 -1.92
CA VAL A 38 -0.27 13.91 -3.01
C VAL A 38 -0.92 13.53 -4.33
N THR A 39 -1.10 14.50 -5.20
CA THR A 39 -1.62 14.34 -6.56
C THR A 39 -0.54 14.76 -7.59
N PRO A 40 -0.71 14.48 -8.87
CA PRO A 40 0.18 15.03 -9.90
C PRO A 40 0.35 16.54 -9.84
N ALA A 41 -0.71 17.28 -9.45
CA ALA A 41 -0.68 18.74 -9.34
C ALA A 41 0.20 19.24 -8.18
N THR A 42 0.27 18.48 -7.07
CA THR A 42 1.05 18.82 -5.87
C THR A 42 2.37 18.05 -5.78
N LEU A 43 2.64 17.15 -6.74
CA LEU A 43 3.83 16.30 -6.70
C LEU A 43 5.14 17.06 -6.63
N ASN A 44 5.22 18.22 -7.27
CA ASN A 44 6.43 19.07 -7.28
C ASN A 44 6.83 19.58 -5.89
N GLU A 45 5.93 19.59 -4.94
CA GLU A 45 6.23 19.92 -3.53
C GLU A 45 6.99 18.80 -2.80
N TYR A 46 7.04 17.61 -3.41
CA TYR A 46 7.59 16.38 -2.80
C TYR A 46 8.73 15.76 -3.62
N THR A 47 9.42 16.53 -4.45
CA THR A 47 10.39 16.04 -5.45
C THR A 47 11.72 15.52 -4.88
N GLN A 48 11.85 15.37 -3.58
CA GLN A 48 13.13 15.06 -2.92
C GLN A 48 13.62 13.60 -3.12
N TYR A 49 12.85 12.75 -3.81
CA TYR A 49 13.19 11.34 -3.88
C TYR A 49 13.89 11.02 -5.20
N PRO A 50 15.07 10.37 -5.14
CA PRO A 50 15.78 9.97 -6.34
C PRO A 50 14.95 8.94 -7.11
N GLU A 51 14.92 9.09 -8.43
CA GLU A 51 14.29 8.11 -9.31
C GLU A 51 15.16 6.86 -9.41
N ILE A 52 14.54 5.69 -9.50
CA ILE A 52 15.25 4.45 -9.77
C ILE A 52 15.86 4.52 -11.17
N LYS A 53 17.17 4.39 -11.23
CA LYS A 53 17.87 4.18 -12.50
C LYS A 53 17.69 2.73 -12.92
N ASN A 54 17.18 2.47 -14.10
CA ASN A 54 16.94 1.13 -14.66
C ASN A 54 15.84 0.31 -13.97
N GLY A 55 14.91 0.96 -13.30
CA GLY A 55 13.76 0.31 -12.69
C GLY A 55 12.52 0.35 -13.57
N ARG A 56 11.48 -0.37 -13.16
CA ARG A 56 10.17 -0.34 -13.83
C ARG A 56 9.56 1.07 -13.88
N ALA A 57 9.89 1.92 -12.92
CA ALA A 57 9.45 3.31 -12.90
C ALA A 57 9.91 4.09 -14.15
N GLU A 58 11.08 3.78 -14.71
CA GLU A 58 11.56 4.40 -15.95
C GLU A 58 10.73 4.00 -17.18
N CYS A 59 10.24 2.75 -17.23
CA CYS A 59 9.35 2.30 -18.30
C CYS A 59 8.08 3.14 -18.36
N PHE A 60 7.56 3.56 -17.20
CA PHE A 60 6.37 4.41 -17.16
C PHE A 60 6.62 5.84 -17.64
N LYS A 61 7.83 6.34 -17.47
CA LYS A 61 8.24 7.69 -17.92
C LYS A 61 8.18 7.83 -19.44
N SER A 62 8.49 6.74 -20.16
CA SER A 62 8.45 6.70 -21.63
C SER A 62 7.03 6.51 -22.19
N GLU A 63 6.11 5.91 -21.41
CA GLU A 63 4.78 5.56 -21.90
C GLU A 63 3.78 6.72 -21.84
N ASN A 64 3.70 7.40 -20.70
CA ASN A 64 2.76 8.52 -20.49
C ASN A 64 3.12 9.31 -19.23
N LYS A 65 3.40 10.61 -19.39
CA LYS A 65 3.75 11.51 -18.29
C LYS A 65 2.69 11.50 -17.17
N LYS A 66 1.41 11.53 -17.52
CA LYS A 66 0.31 11.55 -16.55
C LYS A 66 0.29 10.26 -15.71
N ILE A 67 0.47 9.10 -16.32
CA ILE A 67 0.53 7.82 -15.62
C ILE A 67 1.73 7.78 -14.68
N TYR A 68 2.88 8.23 -15.13
CA TYR A 68 4.09 8.32 -14.32
C TYR A 68 3.88 9.19 -13.08
N GLU A 69 3.39 10.42 -13.27
CA GLU A 69 3.14 11.36 -12.18
C GLU A 69 2.09 10.83 -11.19
N THR A 70 1.03 10.17 -11.67
CA THR A 70 0.02 9.52 -10.82
C THR A 70 0.65 8.43 -9.96
N LYS A 71 1.44 7.52 -10.55
CA LYS A 71 2.12 6.44 -9.80
C LYS A 71 3.12 6.99 -8.78
N LYS A 72 3.88 8.01 -9.16
CA LYS A 72 4.82 8.69 -8.26
C LYS A 72 4.09 9.38 -7.11
N SER A 73 2.96 10.01 -7.37
CA SER A 73 2.10 10.61 -6.33
C SER A 73 1.57 9.55 -5.35
N CYS A 74 1.07 8.42 -5.87
CA CYS A 74 0.63 7.30 -5.03
C CYS A 74 1.77 6.80 -4.15
N PHE A 75 2.95 6.53 -4.72
CA PHE A 75 4.12 6.09 -3.96
C PHE A 75 4.54 7.12 -2.90
N THR A 76 4.51 8.41 -3.23
CA THR A 76 4.84 9.48 -2.29
C THR A 76 3.92 9.48 -1.07
N ASN A 77 2.65 9.11 -1.22
CA ASN A 77 1.74 8.96 -0.09
C ASN A 77 2.19 7.87 0.89
N HIS A 78 2.64 6.72 0.38
CA HIS A 78 3.20 5.67 1.23
C HIS A 78 4.42 6.17 2.00
N VAL A 79 5.35 6.86 1.33
CA VAL A 79 6.55 7.43 1.97
C VAL A 79 6.20 8.40 3.09
N ARG A 80 5.19 9.25 2.90
CA ARG A 80 4.72 10.19 3.92
C ARG A 80 4.18 9.45 5.15
N ILE A 81 3.45 8.36 4.96
CA ILE A 81 2.96 7.52 6.06
C ILE A 81 4.11 6.79 6.77
N TRP A 82 5.14 6.30 6.04
CA TRP A 82 6.32 5.70 6.68
C TRP A 82 7.06 6.72 7.55
N LYS A 83 7.22 7.95 7.09
CA LYS A 83 7.79 9.04 7.91
C LYS A 83 6.93 9.32 9.14
N LYS A 84 5.60 9.37 8.97
CA LYS A 84 4.67 9.59 10.09
C LYS A 84 4.70 8.45 11.10
N CYS A 85 4.84 7.21 10.66
CA CYS A 85 5.03 6.04 11.53
C CYS A 85 6.27 6.18 12.41
N ILE A 86 7.38 6.64 11.84
CA ILE A 86 8.63 6.86 12.59
C ILE A 86 8.49 8.02 13.56
N GLU A 87 7.88 9.13 13.14
CA GLU A 87 7.61 10.31 13.98
C GLU A 87 6.78 9.94 15.21
N LEU A 88 5.71 9.18 15.03
CA LEU A 88 4.84 8.74 16.11
C LEU A 88 5.46 7.61 16.96
N ASN A 89 6.52 6.99 16.48
CA ASN A 89 7.21 5.85 17.10
C ASN A 89 6.27 4.72 17.51
N GLN A 90 5.25 4.45 16.70
CA GLN A 90 4.26 3.38 16.91
C GLN A 90 3.80 2.81 15.58
N PRO A 91 3.26 1.57 15.54
CA PRO A 91 2.64 1.03 14.34
C PRO A 91 1.46 1.89 13.88
N VAL A 92 1.37 2.10 12.56
CA VAL A 92 0.27 2.81 11.91
C VAL A 92 -0.30 2.00 10.77
N ALA A 93 -1.55 2.25 10.39
CA ALA A 93 -2.14 1.71 9.18
C ALA A 93 -2.25 2.78 8.09
N PHE A 94 -1.93 2.36 6.87
CA PHE A 94 -2.25 3.05 5.62
C PHE A 94 -3.51 2.41 5.04
N VAL A 95 -4.49 3.21 4.62
CA VAL A 95 -5.72 2.72 4.01
C VAL A 95 -6.12 3.63 2.86
N GLU A 96 -6.41 3.05 1.71
CA GLU A 96 -7.00 3.78 0.59
C GLU A 96 -8.48 4.10 0.86
N GLN A 97 -8.93 5.24 0.38
CA GLN A 97 -10.26 5.80 0.64
C GLN A 97 -11.44 4.89 0.24
N ASP A 98 -11.27 4.04 -0.77
CA ASP A 98 -12.31 3.14 -1.28
C ASP A 98 -12.38 1.80 -0.52
N SER A 99 -11.63 1.70 0.55
CA SER A 99 -11.67 0.57 1.50
C SER A 99 -12.81 0.72 2.50
N SER A 100 -13.24 -0.40 3.07
CA SER A 100 -14.14 -0.45 4.23
C SER A 100 -13.58 -1.38 5.28
N CYS A 101 -13.57 -0.92 6.52
CA CYS A 101 -13.28 -1.76 7.68
C CYS A 101 -14.44 -2.74 7.90
N ILE A 102 -14.13 -4.03 8.01
CA ILE A 102 -15.13 -5.11 8.16
C ILE A 102 -14.98 -5.89 9.45
N ARG A 103 -13.97 -5.57 10.25
CA ARG A 103 -13.69 -6.29 11.49
C ARG A 103 -12.98 -5.41 12.51
N GLN A 104 -13.23 -5.69 13.79
CA GLN A 104 -12.58 -5.02 14.89
C GLN A 104 -11.10 -5.41 14.98
N TRP A 105 -10.21 -4.43 15.15
CA TRP A 105 -8.79 -4.65 15.41
C TRP A 105 -8.58 -5.25 16.81
N ASN A 106 -7.89 -6.36 16.87
CA ASN A 106 -7.63 -7.11 18.09
C ASN A 106 -6.13 -7.14 18.47
N ASN A 107 -5.42 -6.05 18.18
CA ASN A 107 -4.03 -5.85 18.57
C ASN A 107 -3.08 -6.97 18.10
N GLN A 108 -3.20 -7.34 16.82
CA GLN A 108 -2.29 -8.33 16.22
C GLN A 108 -0.82 -7.91 16.39
N ILE A 109 -0.01 -8.87 16.76
CA ILE A 109 1.45 -8.71 16.78
C ILE A 109 1.99 -9.08 15.40
N PHE A 110 2.75 -8.17 14.81
CA PHE A 110 3.42 -8.36 13.52
C PHE A 110 4.79 -7.70 13.53
N ASN A 111 5.67 -8.09 12.59
CA ASN A 111 7.06 -7.65 12.64
C ASN A 111 7.28 -6.29 11.97
N GLU A 112 7.04 -6.19 10.66
CA GLU A 112 7.38 -4.97 9.90
C GLU A 112 6.22 -4.46 9.07
N VAL A 113 5.65 -5.30 8.18
CA VAL A 113 4.49 -4.95 7.35
C VAL A 113 3.46 -6.06 7.42
N LEU A 114 2.21 -5.69 7.72
CA LEU A 114 1.06 -6.59 7.77
C LEU A 114 0.01 -6.12 6.76
N ILE A 115 -0.26 -6.92 5.74
CA ILE A 115 -1.34 -6.66 4.77
C ILE A 115 -2.68 -6.95 5.43
N LEU A 116 -3.60 -5.98 5.34
CA LEU A 116 -4.90 -6.00 6.02
C LEU A 116 -6.08 -6.34 5.08
N ASN A 117 -5.82 -6.44 3.77
CA ASN A 117 -6.83 -6.65 2.73
C ASN A 117 -6.44 -7.77 1.75
N ILE A 118 -5.96 -8.88 2.26
CA ILE A 118 -5.37 -9.97 1.46
C ILE A 118 -6.30 -10.54 0.39
N SER A 119 -7.61 -10.60 0.64
CA SER A 119 -8.58 -11.17 -0.32
C SER A 119 -8.66 -10.36 -1.62
N SER A 120 -8.34 -9.08 -1.59
CA SER A 120 -8.31 -8.22 -2.79
C SER A 120 -7.18 -8.62 -3.74
N ALA A 121 -6.04 -9.02 -3.19
CA ALA A 121 -4.88 -9.47 -3.94
C ALA A 121 -5.15 -10.76 -4.73
N PHE A 122 -5.95 -11.66 -4.17
CA PHE A 122 -6.22 -13.00 -4.75
C PHE A 122 -7.48 -13.07 -5.64
N LYS A 123 -8.26 -12.00 -5.71
CA LYS A 123 -9.47 -11.94 -6.57
C LYS A 123 -9.19 -11.58 -8.03
N GLN A 124 -7.97 -11.28 -8.39
CA GLN A 124 -7.63 -10.97 -9.78
C GLN A 124 -7.37 -12.25 -10.56
N PRO A 125 -8.06 -12.50 -11.68
CA PRO A 125 -7.94 -13.77 -12.46
C PRO A 125 -6.51 -14.12 -12.86
N VAL A 126 -5.66 -13.11 -13.05
CA VAL A 126 -4.24 -13.29 -13.39
C VAL A 126 -3.47 -13.96 -12.24
N PHE A 127 -3.96 -13.87 -11.01
CA PHE A 127 -3.30 -14.41 -9.83
C PHE A 127 -3.85 -15.76 -9.40
N ASP A 128 -5.08 -16.12 -9.78
CA ASP A 128 -5.68 -17.41 -9.45
C ASP A 128 -4.90 -18.60 -10.00
N HIS A 129 -4.22 -18.42 -11.12
CA HIS A 129 -3.40 -19.47 -11.75
C HIS A 129 -1.94 -19.51 -11.26
N VAL A 130 -1.53 -18.54 -10.48
CA VAL A 130 -0.11 -18.21 -10.28
C VAL A 130 0.30 -18.20 -8.81
N MET A 131 -0.66 -18.01 -7.93
CA MET A 131 -0.38 -17.94 -6.51
C MET A 131 -1.03 -19.12 -5.78
N ASN A 132 -0.23 -19.80 -4.98
CA ASN A 132 -0.81 -20.73 -4.00
C ASN A 132 -1.84 -19.96 -3.17
N LYS A 133 -2.98 -20.58 -2.91
CA LYS A 133 -4.00 -19.97 -2.07
C LYS A 133 -3.40 -19.58 -0.71
N PRO A 134 -3.74 -18.41 -0.17
CA PRO A 134 -3.26 -18.04 1.15
C PRO A 134 -3.73 -19.06 2.19
N ASN A 135 -2.95 -19.22 3.23
CA ASN A 135 -3.41 -19.97 4.39
C ASN A 135 -4.65 -19.25 4.95
N LEU A 136 -5.76 -19.96 5.04
CA LEU A 136 -7.03 -19.45 5.57
C LEU A 136 -7.19 -19.64 7.07
N ASP A 137 -6.22 -20.25 7.74
CA ASP A 137 -6.20 -20.32 9.19
C ASP A 137 -6.25 -18.91 9.80
N LEU A 138 -6.85 -18.81 10.98
CA LEU A 138 -6.99 -17.52 11.64
C LEU A 138 -5.64 -17.01 12.14
N GLY A 139 -5.35 -15.73 11.93
CA GLY A 139 -4.19 -15.07 12.50
C GLY A 139 -3.26 -14.40 11.50
N VAL A 140 -2.05 -14.10 11.97
CA VAL A 140 -0.98 -13.46 11.18
C VAL A 140 -0.08 -14.54 10.59
N HIS A 141 0.17 -14.44 9.29
CA HIS A 141 0.98 -15.40 8.53
C HIS A 141 2.14 -14.70 7.85
N ASN A 142 3.29 -15.36 7.82
CA ASN A 142 4.41 -14.93 6.98
C ASN A 142 4.08 -15.19 5.51
N TYR A 143 4.43 -14.24 4.65
CA TYR A 143 4.23 -14.37 3.23
C TYR A 143 5.39 -15.11 2.58
N ASN A 144 5.18 -16.37 2.22
CA ASN A 144 6.20 -17.28 1.70
C ASN A 144 5.85 -17.83 0.29
N TYR A 145 4.93 -17.18 -0.40
CA TYR A 145 4.50 -17.65 -1.72
C TYR A 145 5.43 -17.17 -2.83
N SER A 146 5.65 -18.02 -3.83
CA SER A 146 6.44 -17.67 -5.01
C SER A 146 5.56 -16.99 -6.04
N PRO A 147 5.77 -15.74 -6.38
CA PRO A 147 5.03 -15.06 -7.42
C PRO A 147 5.66 -15.32 -8.78
N LEU A 148 4.84 -15.34 -9.80
CA LEU A 148 5.25 -15.41 -11.20
C LEU A 148 5.68 -14.04 -11.78
N PHE A 149 6.03 -13.08 -10.96
CA PHE A 149 6.48 -11.76 -11.40
C PHE A 149 7.92 -11.69 -11.88
N TYR A 150 8.52 -12.81 -12.22
CA TYR A 150 9.87 -12.87 -12.80
C TYR A 150 10.04 -12.16 -14.15
N ARG A 151 8.95 -11.71 -14.76
CA ARG A 151 9.00 -11.09 -16.10
C ARG A 151 9.33 -9.61 -16.10
N PHE A 152 9.40 -8.98 -14.95
CA PHE A 152 9.70 -7.55 -14.86
C PHE A 152 11.12 -7.34 -14.31
N ASN A 153 11.99 -6.80 -15.16
CA ASN A 153 13.32 -6.36 -14.76
C ASN A 153 13.20 -5.17 -13.80
N ASN A 154 13.17 -5.43 -12.52
CA ASN A 154 13.32 -4.42 -11.48
C ASN A 154 14.47 -4.81 -10.55
N ILE A 155 14.92 -3.88 -9.72
CA ILE A 155 16.01 -4.14 -8.75
C ILE A 155 15.62 -5.18 -7.69
N PHE A 156 14.36 -5.53 -7.59
CA PHE A 156 13.79 -6.47 -6.62
C PHE A 156 13.48 -7.84 -7.23
N GLN A 157 14.16 -8.22 -8.31
CA GLN A 157 14.04 -9.56 -8.91
C GLN A 157 14.15 -10.65 -7.84
N ASN A 158 13.32 -11.69 -7.98
CA ASN A 158 13.18 -12.79 -7.03
C ASN A 158 12.63 -12.39 -5.65
N SER A 159 11.93 -11.28 -5.54
CA SER A 159 11.16 -10.94 -4.34
C SER A 159 9.73 -11.43 -4.44
N LEU A 160 9.13 -11.71 -3.28
CA LEU A 160 7.71 -12.02 -3.17
C LEU A 160 6.96 -10.74 -2.83
N LEU A 161 5.81 -10.51 -3.46
CA LEU A 161 4.98 -9.35 -3.20
C LEU A 161 3.50 -9.74 -3.10
N ILE A 162 2.72 -8.92 -2.41
CA ILE A 162 1.27 -9.04 -2.38
C ILE A 162 0.70 -7.91 -3.23
N PRO A 163 -0.01 -8.21 -4.32
CA PRO A 163 -0.62 -7.18 -5.15
C PRO A 163 -1.68 -6.39 -4.39
N GLY A 164 -1.72 -5.08 -4.59
CA GLY A 164 -2.74 -4.23 -3.98
C GLY A 164 -2.41 -3.87 -2.52
N THR A 165 -1.51 -2.91 -2.34
CA THR A 165 -1.14 -2.33 -1.03
C THR A 165 -2.17 -1.31 -0.52
N GLY A 166 -3.45 -1.52 -0.79
CA GLY A 166 -4.51 -0.55 -0.47
C GLY A 166 -4.88 -0.47 1.01
N ALA A 167 -4.55 -1.51 1.82
CA ALA A 167 -4.64 -1.45 3.28
C ALA A 167 -3.54 -2.31 3.90
N TYR A 168 -2.66 -1.70 4.68
CA TYR A 168 -1.62 -2.40 5.43
C TYR A 168 -1.24 -1.64 6.71
N ALA A 169 -0.72 -2.36 7.69
CA ALA A 169 -0.07 -1.80 8.86
C ALA A 169 1.44 -1.89 8.73
N ILE A 170 2.15 -0.91 9.31
CA ILE A 170 3.61 -0.86 9.29
C ILE A 170 4.16 -0.44 10.65
N THR A 171 5.24 -1.08 11.08
CA THR A 171 5.96 -0.70 12.29
C THR A 171 7.04 0.35 11.99
N PRO A 172 7.53 1.10 12.99
CA PRO A 172 8.66 2.02 12.81
C PRO A 172 9.91 1.34 12.22
N LEU A 173 10.13 0.07 12.55
CA LEU A 173 11.24 -0.71 11.98
C LEU A 173 11.06 -0.94 10.48
N GLY A 174 9.87 -1.39 10.07
CA GLY A 174 9.54 -1.59 8.66
C GLY A 174 9.64 -0.28 7.86
N ALA A 175 9.12 0.81 8.43
CA ALA A 175 9.18 2.13 7.82
C ALA A 175 10.63 2.61 7.62
N LYS A 176 11.49 2.47 8.62
CA LYS A 176 12.93 2.81 8.51
C LYS A 176 13.62 2.01 7.42
N LYS A 177 13.35 0.69 7.34
CA LYS A 177 13.93 -0.17 6.28
C LYS A 177 13.51 0.30 4.89
N LEU A 178 12.22 0.56 4.67
CA LEU A 178 11.73 1.02 3.37
C LEU A 178 12.32 2.39 2.99
N LEU A 179 12.44 3.32 3.92
CA LEU A 179 13.06 4.62 3.65
C LEU A 179 14.56 4.50 3.32
N ASN A 180 15.31 3.64 4.00
CA ASN A 180 16.72 3.39 3.68
C ASN A 180 16.90 2.77 2.28
N ILE A 181 15.97 1.89 1.88
CA ILE A 181 15.96 1.30 0.54
C ILE A 181 15.61 2.35 -0.51
N LEU A 182 14.65 3.21 -0.23
CA LEU A 182 14.27 4.33 -1.09
C LEU A 182 15.46 5.27 -1.32
N GLU A 183 16.18 5.63 -0.27
CA GLU A 183 17.36 6.49 -0.37
C GLU A 183 18.45 5.86 -1.24
N LYS A 184 18.66 4.56 -1.11
CA LYS A 184 19.70 3.82 -1.82
C LYS A 184 19.35 3.52 -3.28
N HIS A 185 18.10 3.21 -3.56
CA HIS A 185 17.67 2.63 -4.84
C HIS A 185 16.65 3.48 -5.60
N GLY A 186 16.06 4.51 -4.97
CA GLY A 186 14.98 5.29 -5.54
C GLY A 186 13.60 4.62 -5.40
N TRP A 187 12.59 5.17 -6.05
CA TRP A 187 11.20 4.73 -5.91
C TRP A 187 10.78 3.72 -6.97
N ASP A 188 9.79 2.89 -6.65
CA ASP A 188 9.06 2.03 -7.60
C ASP A 188 7.57 2.09 -7.26
N GLN A 189 6.74 1.40 -7.99
CA GLN A 189 5.33 1.23 -7.63
C GLN A 189 5.22 0.54 -6.26
N SER A 190 4.33 1.01 -5.39
CA SER A 190 4.25 0.56 -3.99
C SER A 190 4.14 -0.95 -3.83
N ASP A 191 3.34 -1.61 -4.68
CA ASP A 191 3.17 -3.07 -4.67
C ASP A 191 4.46 -3.84 -4.95
N PHE A 192 5.38 -3.24 -5.72
CA PHE A 192 6.68 -3.83 -6.02
C PHE A 192 7.74 -3.44 -5.00
N PHE A 193 7.56 -2.30 -4.35
CA PHE A 193 8.50 -1.80 -3.36
C PHE A 193 8.32 -2.49 -2.00
N ILE A 194 7.06 -2.72 -1.60
CA ILE A 194 6.71 -3.47 -0.38
C ILE A 194 6.75 -4.97 -0.73
N ASN A 195 7.89 -5.59 -0.50
CA ASN A 195 8.14 -6.99 -0.86
C ASN A 195 9.01 -7.69 0.18
N THR A 196 9.16 -9.02 0.08
CA THR A 196 9.87 -9.84 1.06
C THR A 196 11.39 -9.66 1.10
N LYS A 197 11.99 -8.99 0.12
CA LYS A 197 13.40 -8.59 0.19
C LYS A 197 13.60 -7.33 1.02
N ASN A 198 12.62 -6.46 0.97
CA ASN A 198 12.72 -5.15 1.59
C ASN A 198 12.25 -5.17 3.03
N VAL A 199 11.23 -5.98 3.34
CA VAL A 199 10.63 -6.07 4.67
C VAL A 199 10.18 -7.49 5.00
N ASN A 200 10.01 -7.78 6.28
CA ASN A 200 9.25 -8.94 6.72
C ASN A 200 7.77 -8.69 6.40
N LEU A 201 7.32 -9.32 5.30
CA LEU A 201 5.97 -9.15 4.78
C LEU A 201 5.06 -10.23 5.32
N GLN A 202 4.01 -9.81 6.00
CA GLN A 202 2.99 -10.66 6.61
C GLN A 202 1.61 -10.28 6.10
N TYR A 203 0.65 -11.18 6.22
CA TYR A 203 -0.77 -10.93 5.98
C TYR A 203 -1.60 -11.52 7.11
N VAL A 204 -2.84 -11.07 7.23
CA VAL A 204 -3.76 -11.53 8.27
C VAL A 204 -5.03 -12.14 7.67
N THR A 205 -5.48 -13.25 8.26
CA THR A 205 -6.75 -13.89 7.95
C THR A 205 -7.61 -14.05 9.21
N PRO A 206 -8.91 -13.75 9.13
CA PRO A 206 -9.59 -13.02 8.05
C PRO A 206 -9.12 -11.56 8.00
N GLU A 207 -9.26 -10.94 6.84
CA GLU A 207 -8.84 -9.55 6.59
C GLU A 207 -9.59 -8.53 7.46
N TYR A 208 -9.01 -7.33 7.63
CA TYR A 208 -9.63 -6.22 8.35
C TYR A 208 -10.32 -5.24 7.42
N PHE A 209 -9.83 -5.10 6.21
CA PHE A 209 -10.37 -4.19 5.20
C PHE A 209 -10.72 -4.93 3.93
N THR A 210 -11.77 -4.46 3.27
CA THR A 210 -12.17 -4.93 1.93
C THR A 210 -12.43 -3.74 1.02
N PHE A 211 -12.18 -3.91 -0.28
CA PHE A 211 -12.61 -2.94 -1.29
C PHE A 211 -14.05 -3.26 -1.71
N LYS A 212 -14.98 -2.37 -1.42
CA LYS A 212 -16.40 -2.56 -1.79
C LYS A 212 -16.70 -2.26 -3.24
N LEU A 213 -15.84 -1.52 -3.93
CA LEU A 213 -16.20 -0.88 -5.19
C LEU A 213 -15.33 -1.38 -6.33
N LYS A 214 -15.80 -2.44 -6.97
CA LYS A 214 -15.20 -3.04 -8.17
C LYS A 214 -15.04 -2.09 -9.38
N ASN A 215 -15.58 -0.87 -9.33
CA ASN A 215 -15.74 0.01 -10.50
C ASN A 215 -15.07 1.38 -10.37
N LEU A 216 -14.14 1.54 -9.43
CA LEU A 216 -13.39 2.79 -9.33
C LEU A 216 -12.01 2.59 -9.94
N ASN A 217 -11.89 2.83 -11.23
CA ASN A 217 -10.62 3.15 -11.87
C ASN A 217 -10.06 4.48 -11.33
N MET A 218 -10.04 4.64 -10.00
CA MET A 218 -9.56 5.87 -9.34
C MET A 218 -8.06 6.04 -9.50
N SER A 219 -7.30 4.94 -9.67
CA SER A 219 -5.85 4.99 -9.89
C SER A 219 -5.43 5.66 -11.20
N TYR A 220 -6.36 5.82 -12.14
CA TYR A 220 -6.10 6.38 -13.46
C TYR A 220 -7.05 7.52 -13.85
N GLY A 221 -7.94 7.93 -12.96
CA GLY A 221 -9.08 8.83 -13.23
C GLY A 221 -8.86 10.31 -12.91
N PHE A 222 -7.62 10.75 -12.70
CA PHE A 222 -7.31 12.17 -12.45
C PHE A 222 -6.81 12.86 -13.71
#